data_833f548ad43aaaff57b9363d5ef57f72
#
_entry.id   833f548ad43aaaff57b9363d5ef57f72
#
_cell.length_a   1.000
_cell.length_b   1.000
_cell.length_c   1.000
_cell.angle_alpha   90.00
_cell.angle_beta   90.00
_cell.angle_gamma   90.00
#
_symmetry.space_group_name_H-M   'P 1'
#
loop_
_entity.id
_entity.type
_entity.pdbx_description
1 polymer ?
#
loop_
_entity_poly.entity_id
_entity_poly.type
_entity_poly.pdbx_seq_one_letter_code
_entity_poly.pdbx_strand_id
1 'polypeptide(L)'
;MGIISLDISAKANSAPNASGWLAISLAYGINHTFTLENFTTETTPPYSDPEGDPLSEIKITSLPVQGVIKLSGVAINVNDTITSAQLSGGLLTYEADATDTDGYIDVFMQFLVSDTGSSIFTTNPQSVTFEIATSENSGPTVVGDGSATIDFNGTYIFTRASLTSSLVPAYSDPEGDAASLLKILTLPTYGELRLSGVLVSDQQIINFTDIDAGNFVYINTTDNITTLEGFEFQIADVGSGLFIG
;
A
#
# COMPACT_ATOMS: atom_id res chain seq x y z
N MET A 1 57.14 6.64 49.07
CA MET A 1 56.41 6.59 47.82
C MET A 1 54.94 6.43 48.14
N GLY A 2 54.11 7.43 47.86
CA GLY A 2 52.66 7.36 48.15
C GLY A 2 51.93 6.94 46.88
N ILE A 3 50.91 6.11 47.03
CA ILE A 3 50.02 5.62 45.96
C ILE A 3 48.65 6.24 46.20
N ILE A 4 48.06 6.86 45.19
CA ILE A 4 46.66 7.28 45.20
C ILE A 4 45.93 6.26 44.36
N SER A 5 45.06 5.48 44.97
CA SER A 5 44.13 4.58 44.27
C SER A 5 42.84 5.34 43.97
N LEU A 6 42.44 5.38 42.71
CA LEU A 6 41.15 5.90 42.29
C LEU A 6 40.22 4.73 42.01
N ASP A 7 39.13 4.64 42.75
CA ASP A 7 38.05 3.69 42.45
C ASP A 7 37.07 4.37 41.49
N ILE A 8 37.06 3.91 40.25
CA ILE A 8 36.16 4.45 39.19
C ILE A 8 35.04 3.46 39.05
N SER A 9 33.89 3.77 39.61
CA SER A 9 32.68 2.99 39.33
C SER A 9 32.09 3.37 38.00
N ALA A 10 31.67 2.37 37.23
CA ALA A 10 30.90 2.61 35.99
C ALA A 10 29.57 3.29 36.36
N LYS A 11 29.14 4.26 35.54
CA LYS A 11 27.79 4.81 35.65
C LYS A 11 26.79 3.68 35.44
N ALA A 12 25.83 3.55 36.33
CA ALA A 12 24.74 2.57 36.16
C ALA A 12 23.95 2.98 34.90
N ASN A 13 23.69 2.02 34.03
CA ASN A 13 22.83 2.22 32.85
C ASN A 13 21.37 2.38 33.31
N SER A 14 20.69 3.38 32.78
CA SER A 14 19.29 3.69 33.04
C SER A 14 18.41 2.99 32.00
N ALA A 15 17.14 2.79 32.30
CA ALA A 15 16.18 2.40 31.27
C ALA A 15 15.99 3.54 30.26
N PRO A 16 15.63 3.22 29.00
CA PRO A 16 15.35 4.25 28.01
C PRO A 16 14.21 5.16 28.43
N ASN A 17 14.22 6.39 27.94
CA ASN A 17 13.04 7.21 27.95
C ASN A 17 12.02 6.58 26.98
N ALA A 18 10.73 6.67 27.32
CA ALA A 18 9.70 6.13 26.48
C ALA A 18 9.82 6.69 25.05
N SER A 19 9.71 5.84 24.06
CA SER A 19 9.33 6.25 22.73
C SER A 19 7.86 6.70 22.75
N GLY A 20 7.42 7.45 21.75
CA GLY A 20 6.05 7.94 21.68
C GLY A 20 5.07 6.93 21.06
N TRP A 21 4.07 7.47 20.45
CA TRP A 21 3.11 6.70 19.66
C TRP A 21 3.50 6.71 18.17
N LEU A 22 3.01 5.72 17.44
CA LEU A 22 3.12 5.60 15.99
C LEU A 22 1.72 5.39 15.41
N ALA A 23 1.36 6.13 14.36
CA ALA A 23 0.19 5.86 13.53
C ALA A 23 0.62 5.23 12.21
N ILE A 24 -0.04 4.17 11.80
CA ILE A 24 0.19 3.46 10.54
C ILE A 24 -1.13 3.40 9.80
N SER A 25 -1.23 4.09 8.67
CA SER A 25 -2.41 4.03 7.81
C SER A 25 -2.30 2.83 6.87
N LEU A 26 -3.32 1.99 6.86
CA LEU A 26 -3.39 0.78 6.03
C LEU A 26 -4.66 0.82 5.18
N ALA A 27 -4.56 0.37 3.94
CA ALA A 27 -5.74 0.02 3.17
C ALA A 27 -6.40 -1.24 3.76
N TYR A 28 -7.68 -1.43 3.48
CA TYR A 28 -8.45 -2.60 3.92
C TYR A 28 -7.75 -3.91 3.53
N GLY A 29 -7.68 -4.84 4.47
CA GLY A 29 -7.09 -6.18 4.25
C GLY A 29 -5.58 -6.20 4.00
N ILE A 30 -4.88 -5.06 4.10
CA ILE A 30 -3.43 -5.00 3.87
C ILE A 30 -2.67 -5.27 5.16
N ASN A 31 -1.73 -6.20 5.06
CA ASN A 31 -0.82 -6.54 6.15
C ASN A 31 0.30 -5.51 6.27
N HIS A 32 0.82 -5.35 7.48
CA HIS A 32 1.98 -4.51 7.75
C HIS A 32 3.17 -5.34 8.25
N THR A 33 4.36 -5.03 7.76
CA THR A 33 5.62 -5.58 8.29
C THR A 33 6.32 -4.50 9.10
N PHE A 34 6.51 -4.75 10.38
CA PHE A 34 7.21 -3.81 11.24
C PHE A 34 8.72 -3.82 10.98
N THR A 35 9.30 -2.64 11.06
CA THR A 35 10.74 -2.42 11.04
C THR A 35 11.24 -1.89 12.38
N LEU A 36 12.55 -1.82 12.57
CA LEU A 36 13.14 -1.23 13.77
C LEU A 36 12.78 0.27 13.87
N GLU A 37 12.72 0.96 12.74
CA GLU A 37 12.40 2.39 12.64
C GLU A 37 11.02 2.71 13.21
N ASN A 38 10.03 1.80 13.02
CA ASN A 38 8.68 1.95 13.59
C ASN A 38 8.69 2.07 15.13
N PHE A 39 9.72 1.58 15.80
CA PHE A 39 9.85 1.61 17.25
C PHE A 39 10.92 2.59 17.75
N THR A 40 11.63 3.24 16.83
CA THR A 40 12.73 4.15 17.19
C THR A 40 12.55 5.54 16.61
N THR A 41 12.73 5.72 15.30
CA THR A 41 12.77 7.04 14.67
C THR A 41 11.41 7.55 14.22
N GLU A 42 10.45 6.66 13.96
CA GLU A 42 9.13 7.02 13.48
C GLU A 42 8.09 7.26 14.59
N THR A 43 8.42 6.92 15.82
CA THR A 43 7.57 7.27 16.98
C THR A 43 7.63 8.78 17.28
N THR A 44 6.56 9.32 17.87
CA THR A 44 6.45 10.72 18.29
C THR A 44 6.19 10.82 19.80
N PRO A 45 7.15 11.27 20.64
CA PRO A 45 8.55 11.55 20.31
C PRO A 45 9.34 10.28 19.94
N PRO A 46 10.48 10.42 19.23
CA PRO A 46 11.37 9.29 18.92
C PRO A 46 11.93 8.62 20.18
N TYR A 47 12.33 7.35 20.03
CA TYR A 47 13.08 6.66 21.06
C TYR A 47 14.33 7.45 21.49
N SER A 48 14.58 7.51 22.77
CA SER A 48 15.80 8.09 23.32
C SER A 48 16.22 7.39 24.58
N ASP A 49 17.50 7.36 24.82
CA ASP A 49 18.13 6.78 26.00
C ASP A 49 19.08 7.80 26.65
N PRO A 50 19.12 7.87 28.00
CA PRO A 50 20.00 8.82 28.70
C PRO A 50 21.50 8.60 28.46
N GLU A 51 21.91 7.38 28.20
CA GLU A 51 23.27 6.96 27.90
C GLU A 51 23.55 6.90 26.40
N GLY A 52 22.50 6.94 25.57
CA GLY A 52 22.57 6.83 24.11
C GLY A 52 22.57 5.38 23.64
N ASP A 53 22.17 4.44 24.47
CA ASP A 53 22.14 3.04 24.14
C ASP A 53 20.99 2.73 23.16
N PRO A 54 21.22 1.86 22.17
CA PRO A 54 20.19 1.51 21.20
C PRO A 54 19.13 0.60 21.80
N LEU A 55 17.93 0.59 21.19
CA LEU A 55 16.84 -0.31 21.52
C LEU A 55 17.31 -1.78 21.41
N SER A 56 17.10 -2.55 22.48
CA SER A 56 17.41 -3.99 22.53
C SER A 56 16.21 -4.85 22.15
N GLU A 57 15.09 -4.61 22.82
CA GLU A 57 13.87 -5.36 22.59
C GLU A 57 12.62 -4.56 22.96
N ILE A 58 11.49 -4.97 22.42
CA ILE A 58 10.17 -4.51 22.83
C ILE A 58 9.44 -5.64 23.54
N LYS A 59 8.58 -5.32 24.50
CA LYS A 59 7.71 -6.24 25.22
C LYS A 59 6.26 -5.85 24.98
N ILE A 60 5.47 -6.76 24.45
CA ILE A 60 4.04 -6.52 24.17
C ILE A 60 3.25 -6.47 25.46
N THR A 61 2.47 -5.41 25.67
CA THR A 61 1.59 -5.25 26.84
C THR A 61 0.11 -5.32 26.48
N SER A 62 -0.25 -5.05 25.23
CA SER A 62 -1.61 -5.22 24.70
C SER A 62 -1.54 -5.61 23.23
N LEU A 63 -2.41 -6.52 22.83
CA LEU A 63 -2.60 -6.92 21.46
C LEU A 63 -3.83 -6.20 20.87
N PRO A 64 -3.88 -6.02 19.54
CA PRO A 64 -5.02 -5.43 18.87
C PRO A 64 -6.27 -6.30 19.05
N VAL A 65 -7.43 -5.66 19.08
CA VAL A 65 -8.74 -6.35 19.16
C VAL A 65 -9.16 -6.94 17.82
N GLN A 66 -8.56 -6.46 16.73
CA GLN A 66 -8.77 -6.93 15.37
C GLN A 66 -7.44 -7.17 14.67
N GLY A 67 -7.42 -8.14 13.76
CA GLY A 67 -6.20 -8.61 13.16
C GLY A 67 -5.32 -9.39 14.13
N VAL A 68 -4.15 -9.82 13.67
CA VAL A 68 -3.23 -10.67 14.44
C VAL A 68 -1.80 -10.19 14.30
N ILE A 69 -1.10 -10.02 15.41
CA ILE A 69 0.36 -9.79 15.42
C ILE A 69 1.06 -11.14 15.41
N LYS A 70 2.01 -11.31 14.47
CA LYS A 70 2.80 -12.55 14.32
C LYS A 70 4.28 -12.26 14.36
N LEU A 71 5.03 -13.16 14.96
CA LEU A 71 6.49 -13.20 14.89
C LEU A 71 6.92 -14.43 14.09
N SER A 72 7.62 -14.24 12.99
CA SER A 72 8.00 -15.32 12.07
C SER A 72 6.81 -16.20 11.64
N GLY A 73 5.63 -15.59 11.42
CA GLY A 73 4.41 -16.29 11.01
C GLY A 73 3.60 -16.93 12.14
N VAL A 74 4.06 -16.87 13.39
CA VAL A 74 3.37 -17.43 14.57
C VAL A 74 2.76 -16.30 15.40
N ALA A 75 1.47 -16.42 15.73
CA ALA A 75 0.79 -15.44 16.57
C ALA A 75 1.48 -15.31 17.94
N ILE A 76 1.67 -14.08 18.39
CA ILE A 76 2.29 -13.76 19.68
C ILE A 76 1.26 -13.55 20.79
N ASN A 77 1.75 -13.56 22.02
CA ASN A 77 0.95 -13.31 23.21
C ASN A 77 1.38 -12.03 23.95
N VAL A 78 0.52 -11.53 24.80
CA VAL A 78 0.90 -10.49 25.76
C VAL A 78 2.04 -11.00 26.64
N ASN A 79 3.03 -10.15 26.88
CA ASN A 79 4.32 -10.37 27.53
C ASN A 79 5.39 -11.04 26.67
N ASP A 80 5.13 -11.41 25.42
CA ASP A 80 6.20 -11.81 24.51
C ASP A 80 7.16 -10.64 24.26
N THR A 81 8.45 -10.96 24.09
CA THR A 81 9.50 -10.00 23.75
C THR A 81 9.99 -10.22 22.32
N ILE A 82 10.23 -9.12 21.61
CA ILE A 82 10.74 -9.10 20.25
C ILE A 82 12.04 -8.30 20.22
N THR A 83 13.11 -8.92 19.78
CA THR A 83 14.43 -8.28 19.74
C THR A 83 14.56 -7.29 18.57
N SER A 84 15.46 -6.32 18.72
CA SER A 84 15.79 -5.38 17.64
C SER A 84 16.27 -6.09 16.36
N ALA A 85 16.94 -7.23 16.48
CA ALA A 85 17.34 -8.05 15.33
C ALA A 85 16.13 -8.66 14.60
N GLN A 86 15.11 -9.10 15.33
CA GLN A 86 13.86 -9.60 14.74
C GLN A 86 13.06 -8.48 14.04
N LEU A 87 13.04 -7.28 14.63
CA LEU A 87 12.44 -6.09 14.02
C LEU A 87 13.18 -5.70 12.73
N SER A 88 14.52 -5.59 12.80
CA SER A 88 15.34 -5.30 11.62
C SER A 88 15.24 -6.37 10.52
N GLY A 89 14.94 -7.59 10.90
CA GLY A 89 14.71 -8.71 9.96
C GLY A 89 13.30 -8.73 9.37
N GLY A 90 12.41 -7.81 9.75
CA GLY A 90 11.01 -7.79 9.29
C GLY A 90 10.21 -9.02 9.71
N LEU A 91 10.55 -9.64 10.85
CA LEU A 91 9.91 -10.87 11.29
C LEU A 91 8.61 -10.61 12.08
N LEU A 92 8.37 -9.38 12.54
CA LEU A 92 7.14 -8.97 13.20
C LEU A 92 6.17 -8.42 12.16
N THR A 93 4.97 -8.97 12.10
CA THR A 93 3.93 -8.57 11.15
C THR A 93 2.59 -8.36 11.85
N TYR A 94 1.79 -7.43 11.33
CA TYR A 94 0.37 -7.34 11.58
C TYR A 94 -0.37 -7.91 10.38
N GLU A 95 -1.25 -8.87 10.59
CA GLU A 95 -2.18 -9.35 9.58
C GLU A 95 -3.56 -8.76 9.86
N ALA A 96 -4.06 -7.99 8.89
CA ALA A 96 -5.37 -7.38 8.98
C ALA A 96 -6.48 -8.43 8.95
N ASP A 97 -7.57 -8.17 9.67
CA ASP A 97 -8.78 -8.98 9.55
C ASP A 97 -9.56 -8.57 8.29
N ALA A 98 -9.63 -9.46 7.31
CA ALA A 98 -10.36 -9.24 6.06
C ALA A 98 -11.90 -9.33 6.22
N THR A 99 -12.40 -9.58 7.42
CA THR A 99 -13.85 -9.70 7.68
C THR A 99 -14.46 -8.44 8.27
N ASP A 100 -13.63 -7.42 8.55
CA ASP A 100 -14.09 -6.19 9.15
C ASP A 100 -14.71 -5.24 8.14
N THR A 101 -16.02 -5.04 8.26
CA THR A 101 -16.82 -4.19 7.37
C THR A 101 -17.25 -2.87 8.04
N ASP A 102 -16.85 -2.63 9.28
CA ASP A 102 -17.48 -1.63 10.15
C ASP A 102 -16.73 -0.31 10.31
N GLY A 103 -16.41 0.39 9.28
CA GLY A 103 -15.97 1.79 9.42
C GLY A 103 -14.51 1.93 9.92
N TYR A 104 -13.95 3.10 9.80
CA TYR A 104 -12.60 3.46 10.25
C TYR A 104 -12.33 2.98 11.67
N ILE A 105 -11.39 2.05 11.85
CA ILE A 105 -11.09 1.45 13.15
C ILE A 105 -9.68 1.77 13.56
N ASP A 106 -9.56 2.37 14.72
CA ASP A 106 -8.29 2.51 15.42
C ASP A 106 -7.98 1.21 16.15
N VAL A 107 -7.05 0.44 15.64
CA VAL A 107 -6.58 -0.80 16.25
C VAL A 107 -5.27 -0.52 16.99
N PHE A 108 -5.21 -0.87 18.27
CA PHE A 108 -4.07 -0.53 19.12
C PHE A 108 -3.25 -1.75 19.53
N MET A 109 -1.94 -1.63 19.41
CA MET A 109 -0.97 -2.48 20.07
C MET A 109 -0.19 -1.63 21.09
N GLN A 110 0.06 -2.15 22.30
CA GLN A 110 0.91 -1.47 23.29
C GLN A 110 2.15 -2.28 23.60
N PHE A 111 3.23 -1.58 23.87
CA PHE A 111 4.54 -2.19 24.15
C PHE A 111 5.37 -1.35 25.11
N LEU A 112 6.34 -1.98 25.74
CA LEU A 112 7.42 -1.36 26.50
C LEU A 112 8.72 -1.55 25.73
N VAL A 113 9.71 -0.71 25.94
CA VAL A 113 11.03 -0.79 25.31
C VAL A 113 12.13 -0.98 26.35
N SER A 114 13.20 -1.71 26.01
CA SER A 114 14.45 -1.79 26.76
C SER A 114 15.65 -1.49 25.87
N ASP A 115 16.75 -1.05 26.47
CA ASP A 115 18.02 -0.77 25.81
C ASP A 115 18.99 -1.97 25.87
N THR A 116 20.13 -1.85 25.20
CA THR A 116 21.16 -2.90 25.17
C THR A 116 21.98 -2.99 26.45
N GLY A 117 21.88 -2.05 27.35
CA GLY A 117 22.74 -1.96 28.55
C GLY A 117 22.03 -2.31 29.85
N SER A 118 20.78 -1.87 30.02
CA SER A 118 20.07 -2.05 31.30
C SER A 118 19.25 -3.34 31.36
N SER A 119 18.70 -3.80 30.24
CA SER A 119 17.66 -4.84 30.17
C SER A 119 16.41 -4.50 31.02
N ILE A 120 16.23 -3.22 31.32
CA ILE A 120 15.10 -2.71 32.11
C ILE A 120 14.09 -2.12 31.11
N PHE A 121 12.86 -2.60 31.19
CA PHE A 121 11.78 -2.05 30.38
C PHE A 121 11.27 -0.72 30.95
N THR A 122 10.84 0.18 30.05
CA THR A 122 10.09 1.37 30.42
C THR A 122 8.87 1.01 31.27
N THR A 123 8.42 1.94 32.10
CA THR A 123 7.26 1.72 32.98
C THR A 123 5.94 2.10 32.31
N ASN A 124 5.98 3.03 31.36
CA ASN A 124 4.81 3.50 30.63
C ASN A 124 4.74 2.85 29.25
N PRO A 125 3.63 2.21 28.89
CA PRO A 125 3.46 1.65 27.56
C PRO A 125 3.42 2.74 26.49
N GLN A 126 4.00 2.45 25.34
CA GLN A 126 3.84 3.16 24.07
C GLN A 126 2.80 2.45 23.23
N SER A 127 2.30 3.11 22.17
CA SER A 127 1.27 2.53 21.33
C SER A 127 1.62 2.63 19.84
N VAL A 128 1.25 1.60 19.10
CA VAL A 128 1.03 1.66 17.67
C VAL A 128 -0.46 1.68 17.43
N THR A 129 -0.91 2.65 16.65
CA THR A 129 -2.29 2.74 16.16
C THR A 129 -2.31 2.39 14.68
N PHE A 130 -3.15 1.45 14.29
CA PHE A 130 -3.45 1.20 12.89
C PHE A 130 -4.73 1.93 12.51
N GLU A 131 -4.61 2.84 11.57
CA GLU A 131 -5.72 3.54 10.93
C GLU A 131 -6.10 2.75 9.68
N ILE A 132 -7.06 1.83 9.81
CA ILE A 132 -7.44 0.93 8.72
C ILE A 132 -8.60 1.54 7.94
N ALA A 133 -8.40 1.73 6.63
CA ALA A 133 -9.49 2.11 5.74
C ALA A 133 -10.49 0.93 5.64
N THR A 134 -11.77 1.25 5.67
CA THR A 134 -12.86 0.31 6.02
C THR A 134 -13.60 -0.30 4.86
N SER A 135 -13.26 0.01 3.64
CA SER A 135 -13.91 -0.58 2.47
C SER A 135 -12.92 -1.42 1.69
N GLU A 136 -13.37 -2.62 1.30
CA GLU A 136 -12.79 -3.27 0.13
C GLU A 136 -12.84 -2.24 -1.00
N ASN A 137 -11.75 -2.13 -1.76
CA ASN A 137 -11.76 -1.33 -2.96
C ASN A 137 -12.80 -1.94 -3.92
N SER A 138 -13.84 -1.19 -4.21
CA SER A 138 -14.88 -1.57 -5.16
C SER A 138 -14.36 -1.35 -6.58
N GLY A 139 -14.86 -2.11 -7.54
CA GLY A 139 -14.58 -1.79 -8.95
C GLY A 139 -15.31 -0.52 -9.40
N PRO A 140 -14.91 0.06 -10.52
CA PRO A 140 -15.59 1.23 -11.07
C PRO A 140 -17.09 0.95 -11.29
N THR A 141 -17.93 1.96 -11.09
CA THR A 141 -19.40 1.81 -11.22
C THR A 141 -19.93 2.29 -12.56
N VAL A 142 -19.18 3.12 -13.25
CA VAL A 142 -19.57 3.69 -14.54
C VAL A 142 -18.40 3.71 -15.50
N VAL A 143 -18.60 3.11 -16.66
CA VAL A 143 -17.75 3.25 -17.83
C VAL A 143 -18.67 3.51 -19.01
N GLY A 144 -18.64 4.71 -19.57
CA GLY A 144 -19.52 5.12 -20.66
C GLY A 144 -18.91 4.91 -22.03
N ASP A 145 -19.60 5.45 -23.04
CA ASP A 145 -19.19 5.38 -24.43
C ASP A 145 -18.35 6.60 -24.84
N GLY A 146 -17.42 6.38 -25.75
CA GLY A 146 -16.60 7.42 -26.35
C GLY A 146 -16.73 7.43 -27.87
N SER A 147 -16.39 8.56 -28.49
CA SER A 147 -16.32 8.68 -29.95
C SER A 147 -15.15 9.56 -30.38
N ALA A 148 -14.59 9.24 -31.55
CA ALA A 148 -13.57 10.06 -32.16
C ALA A 148 -13.78 10.04 -33.68
N THR A 149 -13.36 11.12 -34.35
CA THR A 149 -13.32 11.17 -35.83
C THR A 149 -11.90 10.90 -36.27
N ILE A 150 -11.74 9.97 -37.23
CA ILE A 150 -10.42 9.55 -37.71
C ILE A 150 -10.43 9.67 -39.24
N ASP A 151 -9.45 10.38 -39.73
CA ASP A 151 -9.28 10.54 -41.18
C ASP A 151 -8.88 9.22 -41.87
N PHE A 152 -9.06 9.16 -43.17
CA PHE A 152 -8.56 8.07 -43.99
C PHE A 152 -7.05 7.86 -43.78
N ASN A 153 -6.63 6.60 -43.60
CA ASN A 153 -5.26 6.24 -43.21
C ASN A 153 -4.75 6.96 -41.92
N GLY A 154 -5.66 7.54 -41.17
CA GLY A 154 -5.33 8.22 -39.95
C GLY A 154 -5.03 7.27 -38.77
N THR A 155 -4.30 7.78 -37.82
CA THR A 155 -4.03 7.09 -36.54
C THR A 155 -4.65 7.89 -35.41
N TYR A 156 -5.40 7.21 -34.56
CA TYR A 156 -5.89 7.78 -33.32
C TYR A 156 -5.08 7.24 -32.13
N ILE A 157 -4.50 8.14 -31.34
CA ILE A 157 -3.75 7.79 -30.14
C ILE A 157 -4.72 7.92 -28.97
N PHE A 158 -4.96 6.81 -28.27
CA PHE A 158 -5.77 6.83 -27.05
C PHE A 158 -4.99 7.48 -25.92
N THR A 159 -5.70 8.28 -25.14
CA THR A 159 -5.18 8.90 -23.91
C THR A 159 -6.03 8.42 -22.75
N ARG A 160 -5.53 8.57 -21.53
CA ARG A 160 -6.34 8.33 -20.32
C ARG A 160 -7.67 9.06 -20.39
N ALA A 161 -7.64 10.35 -20.76
CA ALA A 161 -8.85 11.16 -20.85
C ALA A 161 -9.86 10.60 -21.86
N SER A 162 -9.43 10.13 -23.02
CA SER A 162 -10.33 9.57 -24.05
C SER A 162 -11.03 8.28 -23.61
N LEU A 163 -10.45 7.56 -22.63
CA LEU A 163 -10.97 6.31 -22.07
C LEU A 163 -11.56 6.47 -20.66
N THR A 164 -11.63 7.70 -20.14
CA THR A 164 -12.19 7.97 -18.82
C THR A 164 -13.07 9.22 -18.82
N SER A 165 -12.49 10.42 -18.69
CA SER A 165 -13.24 11.67 -18.50
C SER A 165 -13.98 12.16 -19.75
N SER A 166 -13.60 11.72 -20.94
CA SER A 166 -14.27 12.04 -22.20
C SER A 166 -15.38 11.05 -22.57
N LEU A 167 -15.57 9.98 -21.83
CA LEU A 167 -16.67 9.05 -22.00
C LEU A 167 -18.00 9.68 -21.54
N VAL A 168 -19.12 9.17 -22.05
CA VAL A 168 -20.45 9.63 -21.69
C VAL A 168 -21.34 8.44 -21.33
N PRO A 169 -21.70 8.27 -20.05
CA PRO A 169 -21.17 9.01 -18.89
C PRO A 169 -19.68 8.80 -18.66
N ALA A 170 -19.02 9.74 -17.98
CA ALA A 170 -17.61 9.61 -17.63
C ALA A 170 -17.35 8.45 -16.67
N TYR A 171 -16.14 7.89 -16.72
CA TYR A 171 -15.67 6.92 -15.74
C TYR A 171 -15.89 7.44 -14.32
N SER A 172 -16.41 6.57 -13.46
CA SER A 172 -16.64 6.85 -12.05
C SER A 172 -16.34 5.63 -11.20
N ASP A 173 -15.68 5.89 -10.10
CA ASP A 173 -15.31 4.92 -9.09
C ASP A 173 -15.84 5.38 -7.71
N PRO A 174 -16.35 4.48 -6.83
CA PRO A 174 -16.90 4.86 -5.54
C PRO A 174 -15.88 5.46 -4.58
N GLU A 175 -14.64 4.97 -4.61
CA GLU A 175 -13.54 5.42 -3.76
C GLU A 175 -12.77 6.58 -4.42
N GLY A 176 -13.05 6.87 -5.71
CA GLY A 176 -12.36 7.88 -6.50
C GLY A 176 -11.06 7.39 -7.12
N ASP A 177 -10.87 6.10 -7.18
CA ASP A 177 -9.66 5.48 -7.69
C ASP A 177 -9.51 5.63 -9.21
N ALA A 178 -8.27 5.78 -9.62
CA ALA A 178 -7.96 5.98 -11.03
C ALA A 178 -8.05 4.66 -11.81
N ALA A 179 -8.49 4.75 -13.08
CA ALA A 179 -8.41 3.63 -14.02
C ALA A 179 -6.95 3.13 -14.14
N SER A 180 -6.76 1.82 -14.02
CA SER A 180 -5.43 1.17 -14.07
C SER A 180 -5.26 0.18 -15.20
N LEU A 181 -6.30 -0.58 -15.52
CA LEU A 181 -6.29 -1.62 -16.55
C LEU A 181 -7.47 -1.43 -17.50
N LEU A 182 -7.21 -1.65 -18.79
CA LEU A 182 -8.19 -1.72 -19.86
C LEU A 182 -8.21 -3.15 -20.41
N LYS A 183 -9.38 -3.78 -20.49
CA LYS A 183 -9.57 -5.09 -21.08
C LYS A 183 -10.38 -4.94 -22.37
N ILE A 184 -9.86 -5.43 -23.48
CA ILE A 184 -10.53 -5.43 -24.78
C ILE A 184 -11.52 -6.60 -24.82
N LEU A 185 -12.79 -6.34 -25.14
CA LEU A 185 -13.83 -7.36 -25.27
C LEU A 185 -14.12 -7.72 -26.71
N THR A 186 -14.07 -6.75 -27.61
CA THR A 186 -14.24 -6.96 -29.05
C THR A 186 -13.21 -6.15 -29.80
N LEU A 187 -12.82 -6.64 -30.97
CA LEU A 187 -11.91 -5.92 -31.86
C LEU A 187 -12.69 -5.19 -32.99
N PRO A 188 -12.16 -4.08 -33.51
CA PRO A 188 -12.75 -3.41 -34.65
C PRO A 188 -12.77 -4.31 -35.87
N THR A 189 -13.78 -4.14 -36.72
CA THR A 189 -13.93 -4.88 -38.00
C THR A 189 -13.04 -4.31 -39.08
N TYR A 190 -12.89 -2.99 -39.07
CA TYR A 190 -12.09 -2.24 -40.06
C TYR A 190 -11.00 -1.49 -39.26
N GLY A 191 -9.76 -1.59 -39.73
CA GLY A 191 -8.64 -1.01 -39.01
C GLY A 191 -8.06 -1.93 -37.91
N GLU A 192 -7.13 -1.42 -37.16
CA GLU A 192 -6.32 -2.21 -36.26
C GLU A 192 -6.08 -1.48 -34.93
N LEU A 193 -6.32 -2.17 -33.82
CA LEU A 193 -5.81 -1.76 -32.50
C LEU A 193 -4.38 -2.27 -32.35
N ARG A 194 -3.47 -1.39 -31.95
CA ARG A 194 -2.07 -1.74 -31.68
C ARG A 194 -1.60 -1.21 -30.34
N LEU A 195 -0.80 -2.04 -29.66
CA LEU A 195 -0.08 -1.68 -28.45
C LEU A 195 1.41 -1.76 -28.74
N SER A 196 2.13 -0.65 -28.63
CA SER A 196 3.56 -0.56 -28.97
C SER A 196 3.88 -1.14 -30.35
N GLY A 197 2.99 -0.91 -31.33
CA GLY A 197 3.11 -1.39 -32.70
C GLY A 197 2.71 -2.84 -32.95
N VAL A 198 2.39 -3.62 -31.92
CA VAL A 198 1.91 -5.01 -32.02
C VAL A 198 0.38 -5.03 -32.04
N LEU A 199 -0.22 -5.89 -32.89
CA LEU A 199 -1.67 -6.06 -32.92
C LEU A 199 -2.21 -6.52 -31.56
N VAL A 200 -3.27 -5.86 -31.13
CA VAL A 200 -4.00 -6.23 -29.92
C VAL A 200 -4.89 -7.45 -30.22
N SER A 201 -4.97 -8.37 -29.27
CA SER A 201 -5.83 -9.55 -29.34
C SER A 201 -7.12 -9.35 -28.52
N ASP A 202 -8.13 -10.15 -28.84
CA ASP A 202 -9.32 -10.27 -28.03
C ASP A 202 -8.98 -10.67 -26.57
N GLN A 203 -9.70 -10.10 -25.59
CA GLN A 203 -9.48 -10.27 -24.14
C GLN A 203 -8.11 -9.78 -23.63
N GLN A 204 -7.35 -9.07 -24.45
CA GLN A 204 -6.07 -8.50 -24.01
C GLN A 204 -6.27 -7.43 -22.94
N ILE A 205 -5.45 -7.51 -21.90
CA ILE A 205 -5.38 -6.49 -20.85
C ILE A 205 -4.22 -5.54 -21.15
N ILE A 206 -4.50 -4.24 -21.09
CA ILE A 206 -3.58 -3.14 -21.36
C ILE A 206 -3.46 -2.28 -20.11
N ASN A 207 -2.25 -1.96 -19.70
CA ASN A 207 -2.02 -1.05 -18.57
C ASN A 207 -2.27 0.41 -19.00
N PHE A 208 -2.87 1.20 -18.12
CA PHE A 208 -3.02 2.64 -18.40
C PHE A 208 -1.68 3.39 -18.48
N THR A 209 -0.60 2.84 -17.92
CA THR A 209 0.76 3.37 -18.11
C THR A 209 1.21 3.33 -19.57
N ASP A 210 0.81 2.29 -20.33
CA ASP A 210 1.09 2.20 -21.77
C ASP A 210 0.23 3.18 -22.57
N ILE A 211 -1.02 3.39 -22.14
CA ILE A 211 -1.93 4.37 -22.74
C ILE A 211 -1.39 5.79 -22.50
N ASP A 212 -0.96 6.10 -21.29
CA ASP A 212 -0.37 7.39 -20.92
C ASP A 212 0.94 7.68 -21.68
N ALA A 213 1.68 6.62 -22.03
CA ALA A 213 2.87 6.71 -22.89
C ALA A 213 2.55 6.87 -24.40
N GLY A 214 1.26 6.85 -24.78
CA GLY A 214 0.84 6.95 -26.18
C GLY A 214 1.06 5.69 -27.00
N ASN A 215 1.26 4.54 -26.35
CA ASN A 215 1.56 3.28 -26.99
C ASN A 215 0.31 2.56 -27.53
N PHE A 216 -0.90 2.95 -27.08
CA PHE A 216 -2.15 2.34 -27.52
C PHE A 216 -2.80 3.22 -28.59
N VAL A 217 -2.96 2.64 -29.80
CA VAL A 217 -3.44 3.37 -30.97
C VAL A 217 -4.44 2.54 -31.77
N TYR A 218 -5.33 3.23 -32.48
CA TYR A 218 -6.13 2.67 -33.55
C TYR A 218 -5.59 3.22 -34.91
N ILE A 219 -5.43 2.35 -35.88
CA ILE A 219 -5.00 2.70 -37.24
C ILE A 219 -6.14 2.36 -38.20
N ASN A 220 -6.66 3.37 -38.89
CA ASN A 220 -7.64 3.15 -39.95
C ASN A 220 -6.93 2.61 -41.19
N THR A 221 -7.23 1.37 -41.56
CA THR A 221 -6.61 0.69 -42.72
C THR A 221 -7.53 0.58 -43.93
N THR A 222 -8.73 1.19 -43.88
CA THR A 222 -9.75 1.00 -44.90
C THR A 222 -9.93 2.20 -45.82
N ASP A 223 -10.03 1.90 -47.11
CA ASP A 223 -10.39 2.86 -48.15
C ASP A 223 -11.92 3.03 -48.20
N ASN A 224 -12.40 4.26 -48.08
CA ASN A 224 -13.69 4.69 -48.59
C ASN A 224 -14.95 4.18 -47.83
N ILE A 225 -14.88 3.98 -46.52
CA ILE A 225 -16.07 3.65 -45.73
C ILE A 225 -16.37 4.76 -44.73
N THR A 226 -17.52 5.42 -44.88
CA THR A 226 -18.15 6.22 -43.85
C THR A 226 -19.04 5.29 -42.99
N THR A 227 -18.45 4.54 -42.08
CA THR A 227 -19.20 3.70 -41.16
C THR A 227 -18.80 4.01 -39.74
N LEU A 228 -19.74 3.79 -38.82
CA LEU A 228 -19.44 3.81 -37.39
C LEU A 228 -18.76 2.48 -37.07
N GLU A 229 -17.56 2.56 -36.52
CA GLU A 229 -16.76 1.43 -36.10
C GLU A 229 -16.36 1.59 -34.65
N GLY A 230 -16.09 0.50 -33.94
CA GLY A 230 -15.69 0.58 -32.58
C GLY A 230 -15.15 -0.74 -32.06
N PHE A 231 -14.78 -0.70 -30.80
CA PHE A 231 -14.42 -1.86 -30.00
C PHE A 231 -15.07 -1.70 -28.61
N GLU A 232 -15.35 -2.80 -27.98
CA GLU A 232 -15.87 -2.82 -26.60
C GLU A 232 -14.73 -3.09 -25.64
N PHE A 233 -14.83 -2.49 -24.45
CA PHE A 233 -13.82 -2.61 -23.43
C PHE A 233 -14.43 -2.54 -22.03
N GLN A 234 -13.65 -3.01 -21.06
CA GLN A 234 -13.90 -2.85 -19.63
C GLN A 234 -12.71 -2.18 -18.97
N ILE A 235 -12.96 -1.50 -17.87
CA ILE A 235 -11.92 -0.84 -17.06
C ILE A 235 -11.92 -1.42 -15.66
N ALA A 236 -10.73 -1.64 -15.11
CA ALA A 236 -10.51 -1.83 -13.68
C ALA A 236 -9.72 -0.65 -13.14
N ASP A 237 -9.96 -0.33 -11.88
CA ASP A 237 -9.28 0.69 -11.11
C ASP A 237 -7.94 0.20 -10.52
N VAL A 238 -7.32 1.09 -9.75
CA VAL A 238 -6.13 0.74 -8.95
C VAL A 238 -6.60 0.00 -7.69
N GLY A 239 -6.34 -1.30 -7.63
CA GLY A 239 -6.48 -2.09 -6.41
C GLY A 239 -7.61 -3.12 -6.41
N SER A 240 -8.77 -2.86 -7.04
CA SER A 240 -9.87 -3.83 -7.03
C SER A 240 -9.62 -5.04 -7.95
N GLY A 241 -8.99 -4.81 -9.10
CA GLY A 241 -8.85 -5.82 -10.14
C GLY A 241 -10.17 -6.25 -10.79
N LEU A 242 -11.28 -5.58 -10.47
CA LEU A 242 -12.62 -5.86 -11.00
C LEU A 242 -12.86 -5.04 -12.26
N PHE A 243 -13.19 -5.70 -13.36
CA PHE A 243 -13.49 -5.07 -14.64
C PHE A 243 -14.98 -4.78 -14.79
N ILE A 244 -15.32 -3.52 -15.10
CA ILE A 244 -16.68 -3.03 -15.35
C ILE A 244 -16.71 -2.32 -16.72
N GLY A 245 -17.84 -2.44 -17.42
CA GLY A 245 -18.10 -1.81 -18.72
C GLY A 245 -19.27 -2.47 -19.42
#